data_38570cc6adc82a3e805d7e2d5356accb
#
_entry.id   38570cc6adc82a3e805d7e2d5356accb
#
_cell.length_a   1.000
_cell.length_b   1.000
_cell.length_c   1.000
_cell.angle_alpha   90.00
_cell.angle_beta   90.00
_cell.angle_gamma   90.00
#
_symmetry.space_group_name_H-M   'P 1'
#
loop_
_entity.id
_entity.type
_entity.pdbx_description
1 polymer ?
#
loop_
_entity_poly.entity_id
_entity_poly.type
_entity_poly.pdbx_seq_one_letter_code
_entity_poly.pdbx_strand_id
1 'polypeptide(L)'
;MEYFSESYDVAVISAGHAGIEAGLAAARLGCKTAVFTINLDWIGNMPCNPSIGGTSKGHLVCEIDALGGEMGKAADKYSLQSRMLNLGKGPAVHSLRAQIDRREYSKGMKHTLELQENLDVRQAEIIDLRRCENGLWQLKTKLEAIFTAKAVVLATGTFLGGKVYIGDVSYASGPDGMFPANELSKALYALDIPLRRFKTGTPSRVN
;
A
#
# COMPACT_ATOMS: atom_id res chain seq x y z
N MET A 1 -10.69 21.02 16.51
CA MET A 1 -10.11 20.71 17.85
C MET A 1 -9.54 19.31 17.78
N GLU A 2 -8.25 19.17 18.05
CA GLU A 2 -7.60 17.85 18.08
C GLU A 2 -8.18 16.99 19.20
N TYR A 3 -8.35 15.71 18.96
CA TYR A 3 -8.80 14.75 19.96
C TYR A 3 -8.01 13.43 19.84
N PHE A 4 -7.64 12.87 21.00
CA PHE A 4 -7.00 11.56 21.05
C PHE A 4 -8.02 10.47 20.69
N SER A 5 -7.64 9.56 19.82
CA SER A 5 -8.48 8.45 19.40
C SER A 5 -8.02 7.13 20.01
N GLU A 6 -6.84 6.65 19.64
CA GLU A 6 -6.40 5.32 20.06
C GLU A 6 -4.87 5.14 19.96
N SER A 7 -4.34 4.13 20.70
CA SER A 7 -2.93 3.73 20.64
C SER A 7 -2.76 2.34 20.06
N TYR A 8 -1.68 2.16 19.28
CA TYR A 8 -1.29 0.92 18.63
C TYR A 8 0.17 0.56 18.88
N ASP A 9 0.53 -0.70 18.67
CA ASP A 9 1.92 -1.10 18.61
C ASP A 9 2.52 -0.71 17.26
N VAL A 10 1.78 -0.96 16.17
CA VAL A 10 2.20 -0.65 14.81
C VAL A 10 1.09 0.12 14.07
N ALA A 11 1.46 1.22 13.43
CA ALA A 11 0.60 1.96 12.52
C ALA A 11 1.15 1.86 11.10
N VAL A 12 0.33 1.41 10.16
CA VAL A 12 0.69 1.31 8.74
C VAL A 12 -0.06 2.38 7.97
N ILE A 13 0.66 3.22 7.24
CA ILE A 13 0.09 4.30 6.44
C ILE A 13 -0.01 3.88 4.98
N SER A 14 -1.22 3.71 4.53
CA SER A 14 -1.70 3.22 3.24
C SER A 14 -1.92 1.71 3.19
N ALA A 15 -3.01 1.31 2.54
CA ALA A 15 -3.43 -0.08 2.32
C ALA A 15 -3.20 -0.53 0.85
N GLY A 16 -2.11 -0.09 0.24
CA GLY A 16 -1.56 -0.69 -0.95
C GLY A 16 -0.96 -2.07 -0.64
N HIS A 17 -0.39 -2.76 -1.64
CA HIS A 17 0.14 -4.12 -1.46
C HIS A 17 1.15 -4.23 -0.31
N ALA A 18 2.11 -3.30 -0.24
CA ALA A 18 3.10 -3.27 0.84
C ALA A 18 2.48 -3.01 2.22
N GLY A 19 1.47 -2.13 2.28
CA GLY A 19 0.77 -1.83 3.54
C GLY A 19 -0.08 -2.99 4.03
N ILE A 20 -0.72 -3.72 3.13
CA ILE A 20 -1.48 -4.94 3.46
C ILE A 20 -0.55 -5.98 4.07
N GLU A 21 0.55 -6.30 3.40
CA GLU A 21 1.52 -7.29 3.89
C GLU A 21 2.13 -6.88 5.23
N ALA A 22 2.50 -5.60 5.39
CA ALA A 22 3.03 -5.09 6.65
C ALA A 22 2.01 -5.15 7.80
N GLY A 23 0.75 -4.79 7.53
CA GLY A 23 -0.32 -4.84 8.52
C GLY A 23 -0.64 -6.25 8.96
N LEU A 24 -0.79 -7.18 8.01
CA LEU A 24 -1.03 -8.59 8.29
C LEU A 24 0.13 -9.22 9.04
N ALA A 25 1.37 -8.95 8.64
CA ALA A 25 2.55 -9.48 9.32
C ALA A 25 2.63 -9.00 10.79
N ALA A 26 2.45 -7.70 11.04
CA ALA A 26 2.47 -7.14 12.38
C ALA A 26 1.36 -7.73 13.27
N ALA A 27 0.14 -7.81 12.76
CA ALA A 27 -1.01 -8.36 13.49
C ALA A 27 -0.84 -9.86 13.79
N ARG A 28 -0.34 -10.66 12.84
CA ARG A 28 -0.04 -12.08 13.00
C ARG A 28 1.07 -12.36 14.01
N LEU A 29 1.98 -11.40 14.20
CA LEU A 29 2.99 -11.42 15.27
C LEU A 29 2.43 -10.99 16.64
N GLY A 30 1.14 -10.72 16.75
CA GLY A 30 0.46 -10.35 17.99
C GLY A 30 0.52 -8.87 18.34
N CYS A 31 0.98 -8.00 17.42
CA CYS A 31 0.98 -6.56 17.64
C CYS A 31 -0.42 -5.99 17.40
N LYS A 32 -0.89 -5.11 18.29
CA LYS A 32 -2.08 -4.30 18.06
C LYS A 32 -1.77 -3.32 16.91
N THR A 33 -2.36 -3.54 15.76
CA THR A 33 -2.00 -2.89 14.50
C THR A 33 -3.15 -2.08 13.93
N ALA A 34 -2.86 -0.88 13.40
CA ALA A 34 -3.80 -0.14 12.55
C ALA A 34 -3.26 0.02 11.14
N VAL A 35 -4.12 -0.18 10.15
CA VAL A 35 -3.85 0.15 8.75
C VAL A 35 -4.74 1.33 8.36
N PHE A 36 -4.11 2.47 8.05
CA PHE A 36 -4.80 3.68 7.62
C PHE A 36 -4.87 3.74 6.10
N THR A 37 -6.04 4.00 5.56
CA THR A 37 -6.25 4.20 4.13
C THR A 37 -7.13 5.41 3.85
N ILE A 38 -6.87 6.10 2.76
CA ILE A 38 -7.69 7.24 2.33
C ILE A 38 -9.09 6.78 1.93
N ASN A 39 -9.21 5.58 1.37
CA ASN A 39 -10.47 5.01 0.93
C ASN A 39 -10.45 3.48 1.08
N LEU A 40 -11.47 2.93 1.75
CA LEU A 40 -11.61 1.50 2.01
C LEU A 40 -11.88 0.67 0.74
N ASP A 41 -12.46 1.28 -0.29
CA ASP A 41 -12.76 0.59 -1.55
C ASP A 41 -11.55 0.51 -2.51
N TRP A 42 -10.41 1.10 -2.09
CA TRP A 42 -9.17 1.11 -2.87
C TRP A 42 -8.04 0.29 -2.22
N ILE A 43 -8.38 -0.53 -1.23
CA ILE A 43 -7.44 -1.48 -0.62
C ILE A 43 -6.96 -2.46 -1.69
N GLY A 44 -5.65 -2.67 -1.79
CA GLY A 44 -5.05 -3.57 -2.78
C GLY A 44 -5.28 -3.16 -4.24
N ASN A 45 -5.51 -1.88 -4.49
CA ASN A 45 -5.80 -1.38 -5.83
C ASN A 45 -4.65 -1.62 -6.80
N MET A 46 -5.00 -1.97 -8.04
CA MET A 46 -4.07 -2.18 -9.17
C MET A 46 -4.36 -1.15 -10.28
N PRO A 47 -3.92 0.11 -10.15
CA PRO A 47 -4.35 1.19 -11.04
C PRO A 47 -3.81 1.07 -12.46
N CYS A 48 -2.70 0.42 -12.65
CA CYS A 48 -2.05 0.30 -13.96
C CYS A 48 -2.52 -0.97 -14.70
N ASN A 49 -1.83 -2.08 -14.50
CA ASN A 49 -2.21 -3.38 -15.03
C ASN A 49 -2.63 -4.28 -13.88
N PRO A 50 -3.81 -4.91 -13.91
CA PRO A 50 -4.24 -5.84 -12.87
C PRO A 50 -3.49 -7.17 -13.01
N SER A 51 -2.21 -7.15 -12.68
CA SER A 51 -1.34 -8.33 -12.77
C SER A 51 -0.34 -8.39 -11.62
N ILE A 52 -0.06 -9.61 -11.16
CA ILE A 52 0.94 -9.91 -10.14
C ILE A 52 2.04 -10.77 -10.75
N GLY A 53 3.29 -10.51 -10.34
CA GLY A 53 4.43 -11.23 -10.85
C GLY A 53 5.08 -10.58 -12.07
N GLY A 54 5.72 -11.40 -12.90
CA GLY A 54 6.57 -10.96 -14.00
C GLY A 54 8.05 -10.88 -13.60
N THR A 55 8.89 -10.48 -14.56
CA THR A 55 10.35 -10.45 -14.37
C THR A 55 10.74 -9.60 -13.16
N SER A 56 11.55 -10.14 -12.28
CA SER A 56 12.01 -9.59 -10.98
C SER A 56 10.88 -9.38 -9.94
N LYS A 57 9.62 -9.34 -10.33
CA LYS A 57 8.50 -9.16 -9.41
C LYS A 57 7.95 -10.49 -8.90
N GLY A 58 7.84 -11.51 -9.77
CA GLY A 58 7.38 -12.83 -9.38
C GLY A 58 8.26 -13.49 -8.31
N HIS A 59 9.57 -13.27 -8.38
CA HIS A 59 10.53 -13.74 -7.38
C HIS A 59 10.21 -13.16 -5.99
N LEU A 60 9.98 -11.84 -5.91
CA LEU A 60 9.60 -11.18 -4.65
C LEU A 60 8.27 -11.67 -4.11
N VAL A 61 7.29 -11.96 -4.98
CA VAL A 61 6.01 -12.54 -4.54
C VAL A 61 6.23 -13.91 -3.91
N CYS A 62 7.07 -14.77 -4.51
CA CYS A 62 7.42 -16.07 -3.93
C CYS A 62 8.15 -15.94 -2.58
N GLU A 63 9.03 -14.96 -2.42
CA GLU A 63 9.71 -14.68 -1.14
C GLU A 63 8.72 -14.24 -0.06
N ILE A 64 7.79 -13.34 -0.40
CA ILE A 64 6.72 -12.90 0.51
C ILE A 64 5.82 -14.07 0.90
N ASP A 65 5.43 -14.91 -0.06
CA ASP A 65 4.61 -16.11 0.16
C ASP A 65 5.30 -17.10 1.10
N ALA A 66 6.60 -17.35 0.90
CA ALA A 66 7.40 -18.22 1.77
C ALA A 66 7.47 -17.71 3.23
N LEU A 67 7.32 -16.40 3.45
CA LEU A 67 7.23 -15.78 4.78
C LEU A 67 5.79 -15.75 5.33
N GLY A 68 4.82 -16.34 4.64
CA GLY A 68 3.42 -16.37 5.05
C GLY A 68 2.60 -15.18 4.60
N GLY A 69 3.07 -14.43 3.58
CA GLY A 69 2.34 -13.29 2.99
C GLY A 69 1.03 -13.70 2.32
N GLU A 70 0.24 -12.73 1.94
CA GLU A 70 -1.11 -12.91 1.42
C GLU A 70 -1.21 -12.71 -0.10
N MET A 71 -0.28 -11.96 -0.68
CA MET A 71 -0.33 -11.60 -2.11
C MET A 71 -0.32 -12.81 -3.03
N GLY A 72 0.50 -13.83 -2.75
CA GLY A 72 0.57 -15.07 -3.54
C GLY A 72 -0.74 -15.83 -3.51
N LYS A 73 -1.30 -16.05 -2.32
CA LYS A 73 -2.59 -16.74 -2.11
C LYS A 73 -3.74 -16.01 -2.81
N ALA A 74 -3.78 -14.67 -2.67
CA ALA A 74 -4.80 -13.86 -3.34
C ALA A 74 -4.61 -13.86 -4.87
N ALA A 75 -3.36 -13.88 -5.35
CA ALA A 75 -3.08 -14.02 -6.78
C ALA A 75 -3.62 -15.34 -7.34
N ASP A 76 -3.41 -16.46 -6.66
CA ASP A 76 -3.94 -17.75 -7.08
C ASP A 76 -5.48 -17.76 -7.09
N LYS A 77 -6.09 -17.21 -6.05
CA LYS A 77 -7.56 -17.19 -5.89
C LYS A 77 -8.28 -16.34 -6.93
N TYR A 78 -7.71 -15.19 -7.28
CA TYR A 78 -8.35 -14.19 -8.15
C TYR A 78 -7.70 -14.08 -9.53
N SER A 79 -6.87 -15.05 -9.90
CA SER A 79 -6.25 -15.14 -11.21
C SER A 79 -7.24 -15.46 -12.31
N LEU A 80 -7.24 -14.70 -13.38
CA LEU A 80 -7.96 -14.95 -14.62
C LEU A 80 -7.12 -15.75 -15.61
N GLN A 81 -5.80 -15.56 -15.58
CA GLN A 81 -4.82 -16.23 -16.42
C GLN A 81 -3.46 -16.18 -15.76
N SER A 82 -2.69 -17.23 -15.85
CA SER A 82 -1.29 -17.25 -15.48
C SER A 82 -0.43 -17.66 -16.68
N ARG A 83 0.75 -17.03 -16.79
CA ARG A 83 1.69 -17.28 -17.88
C ARG A 83 3.12 -17.17 -17.40
N MET A 84 3.95 -18.16 -17.77
CA MET A 84 5.38 -18.06 -17.59
C MET A 84 5.98 -17.15 -18.67
N LEU A 85 6.72 -16.14 -18.25
CA LEU A 85 7.45 -15.21 -19.11
C LEU A 85 8.90 -15.69 -19.30
N ASN A 86 9.50 -15.24 -20.40
CA ASN A 86 10.93 -15.46 -20.71
C ASN A 86 11.33 -16.93 -20.93
N LEU A 87 10.42 -17.80 -21.37
CA LEU A 87 10.71 -19.21 -21.63
C LEU A 87 11.85 -19.43 -22.65
N GLY A 88 12.08 -18.50 -23.57
CA GLY A 88 13.20 -18.54 -24.52
C GLY A 88 14.53 -18.07 -23.94
N LYS A 89 14.60 -17.77 -22.65
CA LYS A 89 15.81 -17.33 -21.93
C LYS A 89 16.20 -18.36 -20.88
N GLY A 90 17.33 -18.14 -20.21
CA GLY A 90 17.75 -19.04 -19.13
C GLY A 90 16.78 -19.10 -17.95
N PRO A 91 16.73 -20.23 -17.20
CA PRO A 91 15.78 -20.47 -16.11
C PRO A 91 15.77 -19.38 -15.03
N ALA A 92 16.88 -18.72 -14.79
CA ALA A 92 17.01 -17.66 -13.79
C ALA A 92 16.09 -16.44 -14.03
N VAL A 93 15.61 -16.24 -15.25
CA VAL A 93 14.70 -15.14 -15.61
C VAL A 93 13.28 -15.63 -15.95
N HIS A 94 13.01 -16.93 -15.80
CA HIS A 94 11.65 -17.44 -15.89
C HIS A 94 10.81 -16.80 -14.78
N SER A 95 9.69 -16.23 -15.12
CA SER A 95 8.87 -15.48 -14.16
C SER A 95 7.40 -15.70 -14.42
N LEU A 96 6.70 -16.20 -13.43
CA LEU A 96 5.26 -16.32 -13.49
C LEU A 96 4.62 -14.93 -13.43
N ARG A 97 3.64 -14.69 -14.28
CA ARG A 97 2.78 -13.52 -14.25
C ARG A 97 1.33 -13.96 -14.31
N ALA A 98 0.57 -13.58 -13.29
CA ALA A 98 -0.86 -13.79 -13.21
C ALA A 98 -1.59 -12.50 -13.62
N GLN A 99 -2.58 -12.62 -14.49
CA GLN A 99 -3.57 -11.58 -14.77
C GLN A 99 -4.69 -11.73 -13.74
N ILE A 100 -5.04 -10.65 -13.06
CA ILE A 100 -5.89 -10.69 -11.88
C ILE A 100 -7.24 -10.02 -12.15
N ASP A 101 -8.33 -10.59 -11.62
CA ASP A 101 -9.58 -9.84 -11.47
C ASP A 101 -9.37 -8.75 -10.42
N ARG A 102 -9.20 -7.52 -10.89
CA ARG A 102 -8.90 -6.36 -10.06
C ARG A 102 -9.91 -6.13 -8.94
N ARG A 103 -11.20 -6.32 -9.24
CA ARG A 103 -12.28 -6.03 -8.29
C ARG A 103 -12.37 -7.10 -7.21
N GLU A 104 -12.38 -8.34 -7.62
CA GLU A 104 -12.45 -9.47 -6.66
C GLU A 104 -11.18 -9.56 -5.81
N TYR A 105 -10.01 -9.24 -6.35
CA TYR A 105 -8.77 -9.16 -5.57
C TYR A 105 -8.84 -8.07 -4.50
N SER A 106 -9.22 -6.85 -4.87
CA SER A 106 -9.34 -5.72 -3.92
C SER A 106 -10.35 -6.04 -2.81
N LYS A 107 -11.52 -6.56 -3.17
CA LYS A 107 -12.55 -7.00 -2.24
C LYS A 107 -12.05 -8.11 -1.30
N GLY A 108 -11.34 -9.09 -1.85
CA GLY A 108 -10.79 -10.18 -1.06
C GLY A 108 -9.69 -9.73 -0.10
N MET A 109 -8.78 -8.85 -0.53
CA MET A 109 -7.74 -8.30 0.33
C MET A 109 -8.31 -7.42 1.44
N LYS A 110 -9.34 -6.63 1.14
CA LYS A 110 -10.08 -5.88 2.17
C LYS A 110 -10.68 -6.83 3.21
N HIS A 111 -11.37 -7.86 2.76
CA HIS A 111 -11.97 -8.86 3.65
C HIS A 111 -10.92 -9.57 4.51
N THR A 112 -9.77 -9.91 3.95
CA THR A 112 -8.65 -10.52 4.70
C THR A 112 -8.16 -9.59 5.82
N LEU A 113 -8.01 -8.29 5.55
CA LEU A 113 -7.63 -7.32 6.57
C LEU A 113 -8.70 -7.17 7.67
N GLU A 114 -9.96 -7.10 7.29
CA GLU A 114 -11.09 -6.90 8.22
C GLU A 114 -11.31 -8.11 9.15
N LEU A 115 -10.95 -9.32 8.70
CA LEU A 115 -11.05 -10.53 9.52
C LEU A 115 -9.80 -10.82 10.35
N GLN A 116 -8.70 -10.10 10.12
CA GLN A 116 -7.46 -10.35 10.83
C GLN A 116 -7.56 -9.87 12.28
N GLU A 117 -7.38 -10.79 13.23
CA GLU A 117 -7.25 -10.44 14.66
C GLU A 117 -6.09 -9.47 14.90
N ASN A 118 -6.23 -8.62 15.90
CA ASN A 118 -5.26 -7.57 16.28
C ASN A 118 -5.03 -6.51 15.19
N LEU A 119 -5.92 -6.39 14.19
CA LEU A 119 -5.78 -5.43 13.11
C LEU A 119 -7.05 -4.60 12.94
N ASP A 120 -6.90 -3.28 13.02
CA ASP A 120 -7.95 -2.30 12.71
C ASP A 120 -7.68 -1.67 11.35
N VAL A 121 -8.69 -1.66 10.49
CA VAL A 121 -8.67 -0.91 9.23
C VAL A 121 -9.38 0.41 9.43
N ARG A 122 -8.67 1.53 9.22
CA ARG A 122 -9.18 2.88 9.47
C ARG A 122 -9.18 3.70 8.18
N GLN A 123 -10.36 4.20 7.80
CA GLN A 123 -10.43 5.19 6.72
C GLN A 123 -10.05 6.56 7.26
N ALA A 124 -8.82 6.97 7.02
CA ALA A 124 -8.31 8.28 7.40
C ALA A 124 -7.08 8.66 6.57
N GLU A 125 -7.00 9.93 6.19
CA GLU A 125 -5.78 10.51 5.63
C GLU A 125 -4.88 10.98 6.77
N ILE A 126 -3.70 10.38 6.88
CA ILE A 126 -2.66 10.86 7.81
C ILE A 126 -1.93 12.03 7.14
N ILE A 127 -1.95 13.18 7.82
CA ILE A 127 -1.38 14.43 7.31
C ILE A 127 -0.12 14.88 8.04
N ASP A 128 0.09 14.40 9.27
CA ASP A 128 1.25 14.76 10.07
C ASP A 128 1.74 13.55 10.88
N LEU A 129 3.05 13.52 11.11
CA LEU A 129 3.74 12.48 11.84
C LEU A 129 4.82 13.12 12.72
N ARG A 130 4.79 12.89 14.01
CA ARG A 130 5.73 13.45 14.97
C ARG A 130 6.24 12.40 15.96
N ARG A 131 7.49 12.57 16.37
CA ARG A 131 8.05 11.82 17.50
C ARG A 131 7.74 12.54 18.81
N CYS A 132 7.11 11.83 19.75
CA CYS A 132 6.81 12.34 21.07
C CYS A 132 7.99 12.11 22.03
N GLU A 133 8.07 12.88 23.12
CA GLU A 133 9.09 12.76 24.16
C GLU A 133 9.09 11.38 24.84
N ASN A 134 7.91 10.75 24.96
CA ASN A 134 7.75 9.39 25.51
C ASN A 134 8.20 8.28 24.53
N GLY A 135 8.77 8.64 23.38
CA GLY A 135 9.25 7.70 22.40
C GLY A 135 8.18 7.11 21.48
N LEU A 136 6.92 7.48 21.60
CA LEU A 136 5.86 7.08 20.68
C LEU A 136 5.85 7.98 19.44
N TRP A 137 5.27 7.48 18.38
CA TRP A 137 4.88 8.27 17.21
C TRP A 137 3.45 8.77 17.37
N GLN A 138 3.23 10.05 17.10
CA GLN A 138 1.91 10.66 16.99
C GLN A 138 1.56 10.80 15.52
N LEU A 139 0.38 10.31 15.15
CA LEU A 139 -0.18 10.40 13.80
C LEU A 139 -1.42 11.30 13.87
N LYS A 140 -1.43 12.37 13.07
CA LYS A 140 -2.58 13.27 12.97
C LYS A 140 -3.32 13.02 11.66
N THR A 141 -4.62 12.86 11.76
CA THR A 141 -5.48 12.75 10.58
C THR A 141 -5.98 14.11 10.11
N LYS A 142 -6.46 14.17 8.89
CA LYS A 142 -7.07 15.37 8.30
C LYS A 142 -8.32 15.84 9.05
N LEU A 143 -8.99 14.93 9.76
CA LEU A 143 -10.16 15.21 10.59
C LEU A 143 -9.83 15.46 12.06
N GLU A 144 -8.58 15.84 12.35
CA GLU A 144 -8.07 16.23 13.67
C GLU A 144 -7.97 15.07 14.69
N ALA A 145 -8.23 13.82 14.32
CA ALA A 145 -7.99 12.68 15.20
C ALA A 145 -6.49 12.43 15.38
N ILE A 146 -6.09 12.16 16.61
CA ILE A 146 -4.73 11.82 17.00
C ILE A 146 -4.65 10.35 17.37
N PHE A 147 -3.75 9.65 16.74
CA PHE A 147 -3.38 8.27 17.09
C PHE A 147 -1.93 8.24 17.57
N THR A 148 -1.60 7.24 18.37
CA THR A 148 -0.21 7.00 18.76
C THR A 148 0.22 5.58 18.43
N ALA A 149 1.50 5.39 18.12
CA ALA A 149 2.06 4.07 17.83
C ALA A 149 3.52 3.96 18.29
N LYS A 150 3.95 2.74 18.63
CA LYS A 150 5.37 2.44 18.95
C LYS A 150 6.22 2.47 17.67
N ALA A 151 5.67 1.97 16.56
CA ALA A 151 6.32 1.95 15.26
C ALA A 151 5.36 2.37 14.15
N VAL A 152 5.90 2.97 13.09
CA VAL A 152 5.14 3.40 11.91
C VAL A 152 5.76 2.82 10.66
N VAL A 153 4.94 2.23 9.81
CA VAL A 153 5.33 1.75 8.47
C VAL A 153 4.72 2.67 7.41
N LEU A 154 5.58 3.32 6.65
CA LEU A 154 5.18 4.17 5.53
C LEU A 154 5.09 3.32 4.25
N ALA A 155 3.88 3.09 3.76
CA ALA A 155 3.60 2.29 2.57
C ALA A 155 2.82 3.08 1.49
N THR A 156 3.04 4.38 1.43
CA THR A 156 2.24 5.38 0.70
C THR A 156 2.28 5.26 -0.82
N GLY A 157 3.25 4.52 -1.37
CA GLY A 157 3.33 4.23 -2.80
C GLY A 157 3.29 5.49 -3.67
N THR A 158 2.43 5.48 -4.68
CA THR A 158 2.28 6.57 -5.67
C THR A 158 1.33 7.69 -5.22
N PHE A 159 0.74 7.61 -4.03
CA PHE A 159 -0.12 8.66 -3.48
C PHE A 159 0.66 9.83 -2.88
N LEU A 160 1.85 9.57 -2.33
CA LEU A 160 2.66 10.59 -1.65
C LEU A 160 3.14 11.66 -2.64
N GLY A 161 2.62 12.87 -2.51
CA GLY A 161 2.91 13.98 -3.41
C GLY A 161 2.59 13.66 -4.87
N GLY A 162 1.55 12.86 -5.13
CA GLY A 162 1.21 12.35 -6.44
C GLY A 162 0.95 13.45 -7.46
N LYS A 163 1.45 13.28 -8.69
CA LYS A 163 1.21 14.18 -9.82
C LYS A 163 1.05 13.36 -11.11
N VAL A 164 -0.03 13.62 -11.82
CA VAL A 164 -0.36 12.97 -13.08
C VAL A 164 0.07 13.88 -14.25
N TYR A 165 0.59 13.27 -15.29
CA TYR A 165 0.96 13.92 -16.56
C TYR A 165 0.25 13.22 -17.70
N ILE A 166 -0.46 13.99 -18.53
CA ILE A 166 -1.14 13.50 -19.73
C ILE A 166 -0.80 14.48 -20.85
N GLY A 167 0.10 14.10 -21.75
CA GLY A 167 0.69 15.03 -22.71
C GLY A 167 1.34 16.21 -21.99
N ASP A 168 0.97 17.43 -22.35
CA ASP A 168 1.49 18.67 -21.77
C ASP A 168 0.75 19.08 -20.49
N VAL A 169 -0.33 18.41 -20.14
CA VAL A 169 -1.13 18.74 -18.94
C VAL A 169 -0.61 17.99 -17.73
N SER A 170 -0.51 18.69 -16.60
CA SER A 170 -0.15 18.08 -15.33
C SER A 170 -0.95 18.65 -14.17
N TYR A 171 -1.34 17.79 -13.22
CA TYR A 171 -2.09 18.19 -12.03
C TYR A 171 -1.81 17.26 -10.85
N ALA A 172 -2.08 17.75 -9.64
CA ALA A 172 -1.95 16.94 -8.43
C ALA A 172 -3.06 15.90 -8.38
N SER A 173 -2.69 14.62 -8.36
CA SER A 173 -3.62 13.49 -8.24
C SER A 173 -2.88 12.25 -7.78
N GLY A 174 -3.55 11.40 -7.03
CA GLY A 174 -3.18 10.01 -6.85
C GLY A 174 -3.64 9.15 -8.03
N PRO A 175 -3.41 7.83 -7.97
CA PRO A 175 -3.91 6.88 -8.97
C PRO A 175 -5.43 6.92 -9.13
N ASP A 176 -5.91 6.65 -10.35
CA ASP A 176 -7.35 6.54 -10.67
C ASP A 176 -8.20 7.75 -10.21
N GLY A 177 -7.65 8.95 -10.25
CA GLY A 177 -8.36 10.18 -9.88
C GLY A 177 -8.52 10.41 -8.36
N MET A 178 -7.87 9.59 -7.53
CA MET A 178 -7.87 9.76 -6.08
C MET A 178 -7.06 10.99 -5.65
N PHE A 179 -7.33 11.48 -4.45
CA PHE A 179 -6.58 12.59 -3.89
C PHE A 179 -5.13 12.19 -3.56
N PRO A 180 -4.13 13.04 -3.86
CA PRO A 180 -2.75 12.81 -3.47
C PRO A 180 -2.53 13.17 -1.99
N ALA A 181 -1.67 12.42 -1.30
CA ALA A 181 -1.25 12.72 0.07
C ALA A 181 -0.13 13.79 0.06
N ASN A 182 -0.50 15.06 -0.07
CA ASN A 182 0.46 16.16 -0.20
C ASN A 182 0.97 16.65 1.17
N GLU A 183 0.14 16.63 2.19
CA GLU A 183 0.49 17.18 3.51
C GLU A 183 1.49 16.26 4.22
N LEU A 184 1.31 14.95 4.15
CA LEU A 184 2.25 14.00 4.74
C LEU A 184 3.68 14.15 4.19
N SER A 185 3.84 14.50 2.91
CA SER A 185 5.17 14.72 2.35
C SER A 185 5.91 15.87 3.02
N LYS A 186 5.19 16.91 3.45
CA LYS A 186 5.78 18.04 4.20
C LYS A 186 6.20 17.61 5.61
N ALA A 187 5.37 16.80 6.28
CA ALA A 187 5.70 16.25 7.59
C ALA A 187 6.96 15.37 7.54
N LEU A 188 7.12 14.56 6.48
CA LEU A 188 8.31 13.73 6.28
C LEU A 188 9.58 14.60 6.06
N TYR A 189 9.50 15.67 5.31
CA TYR A 189 10.63 16.63 5.19
C TYR A 189 10.97 17.27 6.54
N ALA A 190 9.98 17.58 7.38
CA ALA A 190 10.22 18.12 8.72
C ALA A 190 10.89 17.11 9.68
N LEU A 191 10.84 15.83 9.36
CA LEU A 191 11.55 14.74 10.04
C LEU A 191 12.93 14.44 9.43
N ASP A 192 13.44 15.30 8.56
CA ASP A 192 14.69 15.13 7.81
C ASP A 192 14.73 13.86 6.94
N ILE A 193 13.55 13.35 6.52
CA ILE A 193 13.45 12.23 5.61
C ILE A 193 13.54 12.75 4.17
N PRO A 194 14.64 12.46 3.44
CA PRO A 194 14.81 12.96 2.07
C PRO A 194 13.84 12.23 1.12
N LEU A 195 13.02 12.99 0.41
CA LEU A 195 12.12 12.44 -0.60
C LEU A 195 12.66 12.71 -2.00
N ARG A 196 12.50 11.72 -2.88
CA ARG A 196 12.82 11.85 -4.31
C ARG A 196 11.58 11.53 -5.14
N ARG A 197 11.43 12.24 -6.25
CA ARG A 197 10.34 11.98 -7.18
C ARG A 197 10.72 10.86 -8.13
N PHE A 198 9.86 9.85 -8.20
CA PHE A 198 9.97 8.78 -9.19
C PHE A 198 8.89 8.96 -10.27
N LYS A 199 9.21 8.51 -11.47
CA LYS A 199 8.29 8.47 -12.61
C LYS A 199 7.83 7.03 -12.84
N THR A 200 6.55 6.82 -12.99
CA THR A 200 5.98 5.59 -13.56
C THR A 200 5.22 5.93 -14.84
N GLY A 201 5.13 4.98 -15.77
CA GLY A 201 4.37 5.15 -17.01
C GLY A 201 3.25 4.13 -17.08
N THR A 202 2.07 4.58 -17.49
CA THR A 202 0.94 3.69 -17.80
C THR A 202 0.87 3.53 -19.31
N PRO A 203 0.87 2.29 -19.85
CA PRO A 203 0.72 2.07 -21.29
C PRO A 203 -0.67 2.51 -21.76
N SER A 204 -0.75 2.95 -23.02
CA SER A 204 -2.03 3.25 -23.64
C SER A 204 -2.91 2.00 -23.69
N ARG A 205 -4.21 2.20 -23.47
CA ARG A 205 -5.20 1.18 -23.74
C ARG A 205 -5.57 1.25 -25.22
N VAL A 206 -5.55 0.13 -25.89
CA VAL A 206 -5.96 -0.02 -27.29
C VAL A 206 -7.17 -0.95 -27.35
N ASN A 207 -8.03 -0.73 -28.32
CA ASN A 207 -9.18 -1.61 -28.60
C ASN A 207 -8.71 -2.88 -29.28
#